data_3c463ceed129bbaf9f954219c98f2500
#
_entry.id   3c463ceed129bbaf9f954219c98f2500
#
_cell.length_a   1.000
_cell.length_b   1.000
_cell.length_c   1.000
_cell.angle_alpha   90.00
_cell.angle_beta   90.00
_cell.angle_gamma   90.00
#
_symmetry.space_group_name_H-M   'P 1'
#
loop_
_entity.id
_entity.type
_entity.pdbx_description
1 polymer ?
#
loop_
_entity_poly.entity_id
_entity_poly.type
_entity_poly.pdbx_seq_one_letter_code
_entity_poly.pdbx_strand_id
1 'polypeptide(L)'
;MAALMGGCSLQGMAQQITPKDVAGDKEYNRVCREYELKGGDSMELLQAYLDKYPDSRHKNRVLSLIASAYFMEGKYKEAIALFRSCDLEALPDKERDDCAMRLATSYLKEDNLREAAVWFTLLKEVSPLYQDDAVYNLAYIDYVEKRYDKALKSFQSLQNDAVYAALVPYYIGEIYLVKGNYQQARTVAKAYLEQYPAKKDVPQMERIWGEACFGLNDYQAAIPPLERYRESVSHPQRKPLYELGMSYYYTGVYSKAAATLGEMASVH
;
A
#
# COMPACT_ATOMS: atom_id res chain seq x y z
N MET A 1 -22.49 -49.40 -45.27
CA MET A 1 -21.71 -49.31 -44.04
C MET A 1 -22.10 -48.03 -43.33
N ALA A 2 -22.82 -48.17 -42.21
CA ALA A 2 -23.42 -47.10 -41.47
C ALA A 2 -22.38 -46.45 -40.56
N ALA A 3 -22.21 -45.12 -40.64
CA ALA A 3 -21.45 -44.34 -39.70
C ALA A 3 -22.42 -43.75 -38.66
N LEU A 4 -22.26 -44.19 -37.42
CA LEU A 4 -22.95 -43.69 -36.23
C LEU A 4 -22.46 -42.27 -35.89
N MET A 5 -23.35 -41.31 -36.08
CA MET A 5 -23.21 -39.97 -35.53
C MET A 5 -23.63 -40.00 -34.06
N GLY A 6 -22.66 -40.04 -33.16
CA GLY A 6 -22.91 -39.83 -31.73
C GLY A 6 -23.13 -38.35 -31.42
N GLY A 7 -24.38 -37.95 -31.30
CA GLY A 7 -24.74 -36.63 -30.83
C GLY A 7 -24.45 -36.51 -29.32
N CYS A 8 -23.41 -35.79 -28.93
CA CYS A 8 -23.23 -35.33 -27.56
C CYS A 8 -24.27 -34.20 -27.28
N SER A 9 -25.37 -34.56 -26.65
CA SER A 9 -26.33 -33.59 -26.13
C SER A 9 -25.71 -32.89 -24.90
N LEU A 10 -25.25 -31.65 -25.07
CA LEU A 10 -25.03 -30.72 -23.99
C LEU A 10 -26.39 -30.30 -23.42
N GLN A 11 -27.00 -31.18 -22.60
CA GLN A 11 -28.04 -30.74 -21.69
C GLN A 11 -27.37 -29.98 -20.55
N GLY A 12 -27.31 -28.65 -20.67
CA GLY A 12 -27.12 -27.78 -19.52
C GLY A 12 -28.22 -28.06 -18.50
N MET A 13 -27.90 -28.71 -17.40
CA MET A 13 -28.80 -28.83 -16.26
C MET A 13 -29.09 -27.42 -15.74
N ALA A 14 -30.20 -26.84 -16.18
CA ALA A 14 -30.76 -25.67 -15.50
C ALA A 14 -31.09 -26.12 -14.07
N GLN A 15 -30.30 -25.64 -13.10
CA GLN A 15 -30.52 -25.90 -11.69
C GLN A 15 -31.94 -25.42 -11.34
N GLN A 16 -32.84 -26.33 -10.98
CA GLN A 16 -34.20 -25.95 -10.60
C GLN A 16 -34.16 -25.12 -9.34
N ILE A 17 -34.65 -23.86 -9.42
CA ILE A 17 -34.77 -22.96 -8.29
C ILE A 17 -35.73 -23.54 -7.26
N THR A 18 -35.27 -23.83 -6.07
CA THR A 18 -36.08 -24.39 -4.98
C THR A 18 -36.76 -23.30 -4.16
N PRO A 19 -37.82 -23.60 -3.40
CA PRO A 19 -38.41 -22.67 -2.44
C PRO A 19 -37.38 -22.15 -1.41
N LYS A 20 -36.36 -22.96 -1.07
CA LYS A 20 -35.26 -22.58 -0.19
C LYS A 20 -34.37 -21.49 -0.82
N ASP A 21 -34.14 -21.60 -2.13
CA ASP A 21 -33.35 -20.58 -2.86
C ASP A 21 -34.09 -19.24 -2.91
N VAL A 22 -35.40 -19.26 -3.15
CA VAL A 22 -36.23 -18.04 -3.16
C VAL A 22 -36.28 -17.40 -1.77
N ALA A 23 -36.35 -18.18 -0.70
CA ALA A 23 -36.29 -17.67 0.67
C ALA A 23 -34.91 -17.09 1.00
N GLY A 24 -33.83 -17.76 0.54
CA GLY A 24 -32.45 -17.28 0.68
C GLY A 24 -32.24 -15.96 -0.04
N ASP A 25 -32.76 -15.80 -1.26
CA ASP A 25 -32.63 -14.53 -2.01
C ASP A 25 -33.36 -13.37 -1.32
N LYS A 26 -34.56 -13.59 -0.78
CA LYS A 26 -35.26 -12.54 -0.03
C LYS A 26 -34.53 -12.13 1.22
N GLU A 27 -34.02 -13.11 1.96
CA GLU A 27 -33.25 -12.86 3.19
C GLU A 27 -31.92 -12.17 2.86
N TYR A 28 -31.21 -12.59 1.81
CA TYR A 28 -30.02 -11.92 1.33
C TYR A 28 -30.25 -10.42 1.05
N ASN A 29 -31.28 -10.11 0.28
CA ASN A 29 -31.60 -8.72 -0.04
C ASN A 29 -31.96 -7.90 1.21
N ARG A 30 -32.61 -8.51 2.21
CA ARG A 30 -32.89 -7.87 3.48
C ARG A 30 -31.63 -7.58 4.26
N VAL A 31 -30.76 -8.58 4.41
CA VAL A 31 -29.53 -8.48 5.19
C VAL A 31 -28.55 -7.49 4.55
N CYS A 32 -28.40 -7.52 3.22
CA CYS A 32 -27.57 -6.53 2.50
C CYS A 32 -28.06 -5.10 2.70
N ARG A 33 -29.37 -4.86 2.62
CA ARG A 33 -29.95 -3.53 2.87
C ARG A 33 -29.71 -3.05 4.30
N GLU A 34 -29.84 -3.94 5.29
CA GLU A 34 -29.53 -3.62 6.68
C GLU A 34 -28.04 -3.28 6.85
N TYR A 35 -27.15 -4.03 6.19
CA TYR A 35 -25.72 -3.78 6.20
C TYR A 35 -25.37 -2.44 5.55
N GLU A 36 -25.96 -2.10 4.42
CA GLU A 36 -25.77 -0.81 3.75
C GLU A 36 -26.21 0.37 4.62
N LEU A 37 -27.27 0.20 5.44
CA LEU A 37 -27.77 1.24 6.32
C LEU A 37 -27.01 1.39 7.65
N LYS A 38 -26.53 0.29 8.22
CA LYS A 38 -25.97 0.23 9.58
C LYS A 38 -24.48 -0.10 9.62
N GLY A 39 -23.89 -0.52 8.48
CA GLY A 39 -22.50 -0.91 8.41
C GLY A 39 -22.13 -2.08 9.32
N GLY A 40 -20.97 -1.99 9.96
CA GLY A 40 -20.43 -3.04 10.84
C GLY A 40 -21.35 -3.51 11.96
N ASP A 41 -22.27 -2.67 12.45
CA ASP A 41 -23.24 -3.01 13.50
C ASP A 41 -24.23 -4.13 13.07
N SER A 42 -24.29 -4.45 11.78
CA SER A 42 -25.14 -5.53 11.23
C SER A 42 -24.34 -6.76 10.76
N MET A 43 -23.08 -6.89 11.13
CA MET A 43 -22.24 -8.03 10.76
C MET A 43 -22.81 -9.38 11.24
N GLU A 44 -23.44 -9.39 12.41
CA GLU A 44 -24.13 -10.56 12.95
C GLU A 44 -25.25 -11.10 12.01
N LEU A 45 -25.93 -10.19 11.30
CA LEU A 45 -26.97 -10.58 10.35
C LEU A 45 -26.39 -11.28 9.12
N LEU A 46 -25.24 -10.84 8.64
CA LEU A 46 -24.51 -11.49 7.56
C LEU A 46 -24.04 -12.88 7.98
N GLN A 47 -23.52 -13.02 9.19
CA GLN A 47 -23.11 -14.33 9.73
C GLN A 47 -24.30 -15.26 9.91
N ALA A 48 -25.40 -14.80 10.50
CA ALA A 48 -26.65 -15.57 10.64
C ALA A 48 -27.23 -16.03 9.29
N TYR A 49 -27.04 -15.20 8.24
CA TYR A 49 -27.40 -15.59 6.88
C TYR A 49 -26.57 -16.80 6.40
N LEU A 50 -25.24 -16.77 6.57
CA LEU A 50 -24.36 -17.88 6.16
C LEU A 50 -24.68 -19.16 6.91
N ASP A 51 -24.96 -19.06 8.21
CA ASP A 51 -25.32 -20.21 9.05
C ASP A 51 -26.63 -20.86 8.60
N LYS A 52 -27.60 -20.06 8.18
CA LYS A 52 -28.93 -20.52 7.71
C LYS A 52 -28.90 -21.00 6.28
N TYR A 53 -28.07 -20.42 5.41
CA TYR A 53 -27.99 -20.70 3.97
C TYR A 53 -26.54 -20.99 3.52
N PRO A 54 -25.87 -22.05 4.03
CA PRO A 54 -24.44 -22.29 3.79
C PRO A 54 -24.12 -22.60 2.32
N ASP A 55 -25.10 -23.08 1.54
CA ASP A 55 -24.96 -23.42 0.13
C ASP A 55 -25.57 -22.35 -0.79
N SER A 56 -25.87 -21.18 -0.27
CA SER A 56 -26.46 -20.10 -1.06
C SER A 56 -25.53 -19.64 -2.19
N ARG A 57 -26.12 -19.33 -3.34
CA ARG A 57 -25.42 -18.67 -4.45
C ARG A 57 -24.82 -17.31 -4.06
N HIS A 58 -25.30 -16.69 -2.97
CA HIS A 58 -24.80 -15.42 -2.45
C HIS A 58 -23.69 -15.59 -1.41
N LYS A 59 -23.29 -16.83 -1.08
CA LYS A 59 -22.28 -17.12 -0.05
C LYS A 59 -21.00 -16.30 -0.21
N ASN A 60 -20.40 -16.35 -1.41
CA ASN A 60 -19.14 -15.64 -1.66
C ASN A 60 -19.26 -14.12 -1.47
N ARG A 61 -20.40 -13.56 -1.90
CA ARG A 61 -20.65 -12.13 -1.73
C ARG A 61 -20.85 -11.74 -0.27
N VAL A 62 -21.53 -12.58 0.52
CA VAL A 62 -21.69 -12.33 1.97
C VAL A 62 -20.34 -12.50 2.69
N LEU A 63 -19.55 -13.52 2.36
CA LEU A 63 -18.19 -13.68 2.89
C LEU A 63 -17.31 -12.46 2.59
N SER A 64 -17.38 -11.95 1.35
CA SER A 64 -16.60 -10.76 0.96
C SER A 64 -17.01 -9.50 1.71
N LEU A 65 -18.30 -9.34 2.04
CA LEU A 65 -18.79 -8.22 2.85
C LEU A 65 -18.25 -8.30 4.29
N ILE A 66 -18.33 -9.49 4.92
CA ILE A 66 -17.80 -9.70 6.28
C ILE A 66 -16.27 -9.49 6.30
N ALA A 67 -15.55 -10.07 5.34
CA ALA A 67 -14.10 -9.90 5.22
C ALA A 67 -13.71 -8.42 5.06
N SER A 68 -14.49 -7.69 4.24
CA SER A 68 -14.31 -6.25 4.04
C SER A 68 -14.57 -5.44 5.30
N ALA A 69 -15.56 -5.82 6.11
CA ALA A 69 -15.81 -5.17 7.40
C ALA A 69 -14.63 -5.38 8.35
N TYR A 70 -14.11 -6.60 8.49
CA TYR A 70 -12.89 -6.84 9.28
C TYR A 70 -11.67 -6.06 8.78
N PHE A 71 -11.51 -5.96 7.45
CA PHE A 71 -10.46 -5.11 6.88
C PHE A 71 -10.59 -3.64 7.32
N MET A 72 -11.81 -3.08 7.26
CA MET A 72 -12.07 -1.69 7.68
C MET A 72 -11.87 -1.45 9.17
N GLU A 73 -12.06 -2.48 10.01
CA GLU A 73 -11.77 -2.47 11.44
C GLU A 73 -10.28 -2.68 11.76
N GLY A 74 -9.42 -2.92 10.75
CA GLY A 74 -8.00 -3.24 10.93
C GLY A 74 -7.73 -4.66 11.43
N LYS A 75 -8.72 -5.53 11.42
CA LYS A 75 -8.61 -6.96 11.79
C LYS A 75 -8.14 -7.77 10.58
N TYR A 76 -6.88 -7.57 10.21
CA TYR A 76 -6.35 -8.08 8.95
C TYR A 76 -6.25 -9.61 8.90
N LYS A 77 -5.97 -10.28 10.02
CA LYS A 77 -5.90 -11.76 10.09
C LYS A 77 -7.25 -12.40 9.81
N GLU A 78 -8.30 -11.87 10.42
CA GLU A 78 -9.69 -12.31 10.22
C GLU A 78 -10.14 -12.04 8.79
N ALA A 79 -9.82 -10.86 8.25
CA ALA A 79 -10.10 -10.53 6.86
C ALA A 79 -9.42 -11.50 5.89
N ILE A 80 -8.14 -11.82 6.08
CA ILE A 80 -7.40 -12.79 5.26
C ILE A 80 -8.07 -14.15 5.30
N ALA A 81 -8.44 -14.64 6.49
CA ALA A 81 -9.07 -15.95 6.64
C ALA A 81 -10.37 -16.06 5.83
N LEU A 82 -11.21 -15.02 5.87
CA LEU A 82 -12.47 -14.98 5.14
C LEU A 82 -12.29 -14.77 3.64
N PHE A 83 -11.43 -13.86 3.20
CA PHE A 83 -11.14 -13.69 1.76
C PHE A 83 -10.60 -14.98 1.14
N ARG A 84 -9.78 -15.74 1.86
CA ARG A 84 -9.27 -17.05 1.40
C ARG A 84 -10.36 -18.13 1.33
N SER A 85 -11.41 -18.02 2.10
CA SER A 85 -12.57 -18.94 2.05
C SER A 85 -13.61 -18.54 0.99
N CYS A 86 -13.47 -17.34 0.42
CA CYS A 86 -14.32 -16.82 -0.63
C CYS A 86 -13.77 -17.23 -2.00
N ASP A 87 -14.65 -17.76 -2.86
CA ASP A 87 -14.34 -17.91 -4.28
C ASP A 87 -14.49 -16.54 -4.95
N LEU A 88 -13.36 -15.85 -5.09
CA LEU A 88 -13.32 -14.50 -5.66
C LEU A 88 -13.73 -14.49 -7.15
N GLU A 89 -13.46 -15.57 -7.89
CA GLU A 89 -13.84 -15.68 -9.31
C GLU A 89 -15.36 -15.78 -9.51
N ALA A 90 -16.09 -16.12 -8.45
CA ALA A 90 -17.55 -16.12 -8.47
C ALA A 90 -18.17 -14.72 -8.26
N LEU A 91 -17.34 -13.71 -7.99
CA LEU A 91 -17.77 -12.32 -7.80
C LEU A 91 -17.73 -11.55 -9.13
N PRO A 92 -18.56 -10.49 -9.29
CA PRO A 92 -18.39 -9.53 -10.38
C PRO A 92 -16.99 -8.93 -10.39
N ASP A 93 -16.43 -8.63 -11.56
CA ASP A 93 -15.04 -8.18 -11.75
C ASP A 93 -14.63 -7.07 -10.78
N LYS A 94 -15.44 -6.04 -10.64
CA LYS A 94 -15.14 -4.93 -9.71
C LYS A 94 -15.10 -5.40 -8.26
N GLU A 95 -16.04 -6.20 -7.81
CA GLU A 95 -16.09 -6.72 -6.44
C GLU A 95 -14.92 -7.67 -6.17
N ARG A 96 -14.56 -8.51 -7.15
CA ARG A 96 -13.39 -9.38 -7.11
C ARG A 96 -12.11 -8.56 -6.91
N ASP A 97 -11.91 -7.54 -7.74
CA ASP A 97 -10.73 -6.69 -7.71
C ASP A 97 -10.64 -5.90 -6.39
N ASP A 98 -11.76 -5.36 -5.89
CA ASP A 98 -11.86 -4.70 -4.58
C ASP A 98 -11.46 -5.67 -3.45
N CYS A 99 -11.92 -6.92 -3.49
CA CYS A 99 -11.58 -7.95 -2.50
C CYS A 99 -10.10 -8.34 -2.60
N ALA A 100 -9.58 -8.54 -3.81
CA ALA A 100 -8.17 -8.86 -4.04
C ALA A 100 -7.26 -7.74 -3.53
N MET A 101 -7.64 -6.48 -3.73
CA MET A 101 -6.88 -5.31 -3.23
C MET A 101 -6.86 -5.27 -1.70
N ARG A 102 -8.00 -5.53 -1.04
CA ARG A 102 -8.08 -5.59 0.43
C ARG A 102 -7.30 -6.77 0.99
N LEU A 103 -7.36 -7.94 0.33
CA LEU A 103 -6.59 -9.11 0.71
C LEU A 103 -5.08 -8.87 0.60
N ALA A 104 -4.62 -8.31 -0.53
CA ALA A 104 -3.22 -7.94 -0.72
C ALA A 104 -2.74 -6.95 0.34
N THR A 105 -3.55 -5.92 0.61
CA THR A 105 -3.26 -4.92 1.65
C THR A 105 -3.25 -5.54 3.05
N SER A 106 -4.16 -6.47 3.35
CA SER A 106 -4.17 -7.19 4.63
C SER A 106 -2.89 -7.99 4.85
N TYR A 107 -2.42 -8.71 3.82
CA TYR A 107 -1.13 -9.40 3.88
C TYR A 107 0.04 -8.43 4.10
N LEU A 108 0.02 -7.27 3.44
CA LEU A 108 1.05 -6.25 3.63
C LEU A 108 1.06 -5.70 5.07
N LYS A 109 -0.12 -5.49 5.66
CA LYS A 109 -0.26 -5.03 7.05
C LYS A 109 0.18 -6.07 8.09
N GLU A 110 0.06 -7.36 7.76
CA GLU A 110 0.55 -8.49 8.58
C GLU A 110 2.01 -8.86 8.27
N ASP A 111 2.75 -7.98 7.57
CA ASP A 111 4.15 -8.17 7.17
C ASP A 111 4.40 -9.45 6.33
N ASN A 112 3.36 -9.99 5.72
CA ASN A 112 3.46 -11.10 4.79
C ASN A 112 3.70 -10.60 3.37
N LEU A 113 4.91 -10.09 3.14
CA LEU A 113 5.29 -9.43 1.88
C LEU A 113 5.18 -10.37 0.67
N ARG A 114 5.43 -11.67 0.87
CA ARG A 114 5.36 -12.67 -0.19
C ARG A 114 3.94 -12.82 -0.74
N GLU A 115 2.98 -13.06 0.13
CA GLU A 115 1.58 -13.22 -0.28
C GLU A 115 1.00 -11.91 -0.81
N ALA A 116 1.36 -10.78 -0.18
CA ALA A 116 0.98 -9.45 -0.68
C ALA A 116 1.47 -9.24 -2.13
N ALA A 117 2.73 -9.59 -2.41
CA ALA A 117 3.29 -9.46 -3.77
C ALA A 117 2.57 -10.33 -4.80
N VAL A 118 2.13 -11.54 -4.44
CA VAL A 118 1.35 -12.40 -5.35
C VAL A 118 0.05 -11.71 -5.77
N TRP A 119 -0.72 -11.20 -4.80
CA TRP A 119 -2.00 -10.55 -5.07
C TRP A 119 -1.85 -9.21 -5.79
N PHE A 120 -0.85 -8.39 -5.43
CA PHE A 120 -0.58 -7.16 -6.17
C PHE A 120 -0.09 -7.43 -7.60
N THR A 121 0.66 -8.53 -7.83
CA THR A 121 1.05 -8.91 -9.20
C THR A 121 -0.17 -9.28 -10.03
N LEU A 122 -1.08 -10.06 -9.48
CA LEU A 122 -2.35 -10.38 -10.14
C LEU A 122 -3.13 -9.12 -10.49
N LEU A 123 -3.35 -8.22 -9.52
CA LEU A 123 -4.08 -6.96 -9.73
C LEU A 123 -3.45 -6.09 -10.80
N LYS A 124 -2.12 -5.97 -10.81
CA LYS A 124 -1.38 -5.23 -11.83
C LYS A 124 -1.66 -5.75 -13.25
N GLU A 125 -1.84 -7.08 -13.40
CA GLU A 125 -2.03 -7.73 -14.69
C GLU A 125 -3.49 -7.70 -15.17
N VAL A 126 -4.45 -7.82 -14.25
CA VAL A 126 -5.86 -8.04 -14.62
C VAL A 126 -6.79 -6.86 -14.31
N SER A 127 -6.41 -5.94 -13.42
CA SER A 127 -7.29 -4.86 -12.96
C SER A 127 -6.84 -3.49 -13.44
N PRO A 128 -7.46 -2.91 -14.48
CA PRO A 128 -7.16 -1.53 -14.87
C PRO A 128 -7.42 -0.52 -13.75
N LEU A 129 -8.37 -0.81 -12.84
CA LEU A 129 -8.72 0.07 -11.72
C LEU A 129 -7.61 0.18 -10.68
N TYR A 130 -6.91 -0.94 -10.41
CA TYR A 130 -5.89 -1.03 -9.35
C TYR A 130 -4.46 -1.19 -9.88
N GLN A 131 -4.23 -0.98 -11.16
CA GLN A 131 -2.92 -1.20 -11.79
C GLN A 131 -1.83 -0.35 -11.12
N ASP A 132 -2.06 0.95 -10.98
CA ASP A 132 -1.06 1.87 -10.41
C ASP A 132 -0.91 1.69 -8.89
N ASP A 133 -2.02 1.40 -8.17
CA ASP A 133 -1.96 0.99 -6.76
C ASP A 133 -1.11 -0.27 -6.57
N ALA A 134 -1.27 -1.25 -7.43
CA ALA A 134 -0.49 -2.50 -7.40
C ALA A 134 0.98 -2.24 -7.72
N VAL A 135 1.29 -1.41 -8.73
CA VAL A 135 2.67 -1.01 -9.05
C VAL A 135 3.32 -0.31 -7.86
N TYR A 136 2.62 0.62 -7.20
CA TYR A 136 3.13 1.32 -6.02
C TYR A 136 3.43 0.37 -4.87
N ASN A 137 2.50 -0.54 -4.53
CA ASN A 137 2.69 -1.48 -3.44
C ASN A 137 3.79 -2.53 -3.74
N LEU A 138 3.91 -2.99 -4.98
CA LEU A 138 5.03 -3.85 -5.41
C LEU A 138 6.36 -3.11 -5.31
N ALA A 139 6.43 -1.84 -5.71
CA ALA A 139 7.62 -1.02 -5.56
C ALA A 139 7.99 -0.81 -4.08
N TYR A 140 7.01 -0.62 -3.20
CA TYR A 140 7.22 -0.54 -1.77
C TYR A 140 7.79 -1.86 -1.20
N ILE A 141 7.24 -3.01 -1.59
CA ILE A 141 7.76 -4.33 -1.20
C ILE A 141 9.20 -4.49 -1.69
N ASP A 142 9.48 -4.15 -2.96
CA ASP A 142 10.84 -4.19 -3.50
C ASP A 142 11.81 -3.27 -2.72
N TYR A 143 11.34 -2.10 -2.28
CA TYR A 143 12.12 -1.17 -1.45
C TYR A 143 12.44 -1.76 -0.07
N VAL A 144 11.45 -2.32 0.63
CA VAL A 144 11.61 -2.95 1.95
C VAL A 144 12.58 -4.13 1.87
N GLU A 145 12.47 -4.94 0.82
CA GLU A 145 13.37 -6.07 0.56
C GLU A 145 14.72 -5.66 -0.09
N LYS A 146 15.01 -4.35 -0.15
CA LYS A 146 16.26 -3.77 -0.65
C LYS A 146 16.56 -4.07 -2.13
N ARG A 147 15.54 -4.40 -2.91
CA ARG A 147 15.65 -4.54 -4.37
C ARG A 147 15.54 -3.16 -5.04
N TYR A 148 16.48 -2.28 -4.69
CA TYR A 148 16.41 -0.84 -4.97
C TYR A 148 16.29 -0.49 -6.46
N ASP A 149 16.96 -1.21 -7.36
CA ASP A 149 16.88 -0.92 -8.80
C ASP A 149 15.47 -1.19 -9.36
N LYS A 150 14.85 -2.27 -8.89
CA LYS A 150 13.49 -2.63 -9.30
C LYS A 150 12.48 -1.64 -8.70
N ALA A 151 12.60 -1.34 -7.42
CA ALA A 151 11.77 -0.35 -6.74
C ALA A 151 11.85 1.02 -7.41
N LEU A 152 13.08 1.50 -7.70
CA LEU A 152 13.31 2.78 -8.35
C LEU A 152 12.61 2.88 -9.71
N LYS A 153 12.75 1.86 -10.56
CA LYS A 153 12.08 1.82 -11.87
C LYS A 153 10.56 1.90 -11.73
N SER A 154 9.97 1.18 -10.79
CA SER A 154 8.53 1.17 -10.56
C SER A 154 8.05 2.51 -9.99
N PHE A 155 8.74 3.10 -8.99
CA PHE A 155 8.38 4.41 -8.49
C PHE A 155 8.51 5.51 -9.56
N GLN A 156 9.54 5.44 -10.40
CA GLN A 156 9.72 6.39 -11.52
C GLN A 156 8.58 6.32 -12.54
N SER A 157 7.98 5.15 -12.79
CA SER A 157 6.84 5.03 -13.70
C SER A 157 5.58 5.75 -13.18
N LEU A 158 5.50 5.99 -11.86
CA LEU A 158 4.37 6.67 -11.21
C LEU A 158 4.60 8.17 -10.95
N GLN A 159 5.74 8.73 -11.37
CA GLN A 159 6.09 10.14 -11.08
C GLN A 159 5.11 11.17 -11.68
N ASN A 160 4.41 10.81 -12.76
CA ASN A 160 3.45 11.66 -13.42
C ASN A 160 1.98 11.26 -13.14
N ASP A 161 1.77 10.27 -12.29
CA ASP A 161 0.43 9.86 -11.89
C ASP A 161 -0.18 10.87 -10.92
N ALA A 162 -1.48 11.16 -11.07
CA ALA A 162 -2.15 12.20 -10.27
C ALA A 162 -2.19 11.90 -8.76
N VAL A 163 -2.20 10.61 -8.38
CA VAL A 163 -2.25 10.15 -6.98
C VAL A 163 -0.85 10.01 -6.41
N TYR A 164 0.08 9.44 -7.19
CA TYR A 164 1.39 9.01 -6.70
C TYR A 164 2.50 10.05 -6.89
N ALA A 165 2.32 11.07 -7.73
CA ALA A 165 3.34 12.10 -8.00
C ALA A 165 3.89 12.78 -6.74
N ALA A 166 3.07 12.93 -5.70
CA ALA A 166 3.49 13.50 -4.42
C ALA A 166 4.00 12.46 -3.40
N LEU A 167 3.86 11.17 -3.67
CA LEU A 167 4.23 10.09 -2.74
C LEU A 167 5.58 9.45 -3.11
N VAL A 168 5.80 9.19 -4.39
CA VAL A 168 6.99 8.45 -4.84
C VAL A 168 8.31 9.20 -4.73
N PRO A 169 8.39 10.56 -4.76
CA PRO A 169 9.69 11.26 -4.65
C PRO A 169 10.45 10.95 -3.36
N TYR A 170 9.73 10.69 -2.26
CA TYR A 170 10.36 10.28 -1.01
C TYR A 170 11.17 8.98 -1.19
N TYR A 171 10.55 7.92 -1.69
CA TYR A 171 11.22 6.64 -1.91
C TYR A 171 12.35 6.73 -2.94
N ILE A 172 12.14 7.49 -4.01
CA ILE A 172 13.16 7.73 -5.04
C ILE A 172 14.38 8.43 -4.43
N GLY A 173 14.16 9.45 -3.61
CA GLY A 173 15.22 10.16 -2.89
C GLY A 173 15.98 9.26 -1.93
N GLU A 174 15.28 8.47 -1.12
CA GLU A 174 15.87 7.47 -0.21
C GLU A 174 16.74 6.46 -0.98
N ILE A 175 16.22 5.91 -2.09
CA ILE A 175 16.96 4.94 -2.90
C ILE A 175 18.23 5.58 -3.47
N TYR A 176 18.16 6.82 -3.95
CA TYR A 176 19.34 7.51 -4.45
C TYR A 176 20.37 7.76 -3.35
N LEU A 177 19.96 8.11 -2.12
CA LEU A 177 20.88 8.26 -0.98
C LEU A 177 21.58 6.93 -0.66
N VAL A 178 20.81 5.84 -0.55
CA VAL A 178 21.36 4.50 -0.26
C VAL A 178 22.35 4.04 -1.33
N LYS A 179 22.10 4.42 -2.60
CA LYS A 179 22.98 4.08 -3.73
C LYS A 179 24.17 5.03 -3.89
N GLY A 180 24.28 6.08 -3.06
CA GLY A 180 25.33 7.11 -3.20
C GLY A 180 25.11 8.05 -4.40
N ASN A 181 23.94 8.03 -5.01
CA ASN A 181 23.58 8.90 -6.12
C ASN A 181 23.12 10.28 -5.61
N TYR A 182 24.00 10.96 -4.87
CA TYR A 182 23.66 12.17 -4.12
C TYR A 182 23.17 13.32 -4.99
N GLN A 183 23.69 13.45 -6.22
CA GLN A 183 23.23 14.50 -7.13
C GLN A 183 21.76 14.33 -7.51
N GLN A 184 21.33 13.08 -7.81
CA GLN A 184 19.95 12.76 -8.12
C GLN A 184 19.04 12.91 -6.90
N ALA A 185 19.50 12.47 -5.72
CA ALA A 185 18.76 12.65 -4.46
C ALA A 185 18.48 14.14 -4.20
N ARG A 186 19.51 14.99 -4.33
CA ARG A 186 19.39 16.45 -4.20
C ARG A 186 18.39 17.04 -5.18
N THR A 187 18.44 16.61 -6.44
CA THR A 187 17.55 17.11 -7.49
C THR A 187 16.10 16.77 -7.20
N VAL A 188 15.81 15.53 -6.84
CA VAL A 188 14.45 15.07 -6.51
C VAL A 188 13.90 15.81 -5.29
N ALA A 189 14.71 15.94 -4.24
CA ALA A 189 14.27 16.61 -3.02
C ALA A 189 13.94 18.09 -3.25
N LYS A 190 14.80 18.81 -3.97
CA LYS A 190 14.57 20.23 -4.29
C LYS A 190 13.31 20.42 -5.14
N ALA A 191 13.13 19.62 -6.19
CA ALA A 191 11.94 19.69 -7.05
C ALA A 191 10.66 19.43 -6.24
N TYR A 192 10.69 18.46 -5.32
CA TYR A 192 9.55 18.19 -4.43
C TYR A 192 9.22 19.40 -3.54
N LEU A 193 10.23 20.00 -2.89
CA LEU A 193 10.03 21.12 -1.98
C LEU A 193 9.49 22.37 -2.69
N GLU A 194 9.89 22.58 -3.94
CA GLU A 194 9.35 23.66 -4.79
C GLU A 194 7.89 23.42 -5.17
N GLN A 195 7.53 22.17 -5.49
CA GLN A 195 6.19 21.80 -5.94
C GLN A 195 5.19 21.59 -4.79
N TYR A 196 5.65 21.10 -3.63
CA TYR A 196 4.80 20.66 -2.52
C TYR A 196 5.19 21.27 -1.16
N PRO A 197 5.31 22.58 -1.01
CA PRO A 197 5.90 23.22 0.19
C PRO A 197 5.09 23.01 1.48
N ALA A 198 3.84 22.59 1.40
CA ALA A 198 2.94 22.40 2.55
C ALA A 198 2.57 20.93 2.83
N LYS A 199 3.23 19.97 2.18
CA LYS A 199 2.96 18.54 2.42
C LYS A 199 3.65 18.04 3.70
N LYS A 200 3.10 16.98 4.30
CA LYS A 200 3.62 16.35 5.53
C LYS A 200 5.04 15.80 5.39
N ASP A 201 5.45 15.47 4.17
CA ASP A 201 6.75 14.85 3.89
C ASP A 201 7.87 15.89 3.67
N VAL A 202 7.57 17.20 3.77
CA VAL A 202 8.56 18.28 3.65
C VAL A 202 9.76 18.08 4.57
N PRO A 203 9.62 17.75 5.87
CA PRO A 203 10.79 17.52 6.73
C PRO A 203 11.69 16.39 6.21
N GLN A 204 11.12 15.31 5.71
CA GLN A 204 11.91 14.19 5.18
C GLN A 204 12.61 14.56 3.86
N MET A 205 11.99 15.38 3.04
CA MET A 205 12.62 15.86 1.81
C MET A 205 13.74 16.87 2.08
N GLU A 206 13.60 17.70 3.12
CA GLU A 206 14.69 18.55 3.64
C GLU A 206 15.87 17.70 4.13
N ARG A 207 15.59 16.62 4.85
CA ARG A 207 16.61 15.66 5.27
C ARG A 207 17.35 15.05 4.08
N ILE A 208 16.59 14.54 3.09
CA ILE A 208 17.17 13.93 1.88
C ILE A 208 18.06 14.94 1.13
N TRP A 209 17.60 16.20 1.03
CA TRP A 209 18.41 17.25 0.40
C TRP A 209 19.71 17.49 1.18
N GLY A 210 19.63 17.65 2.49
CA GLY A 210 20.79 17.90 3.33
C GLY A 210 21.80 16.76 3.33
N GLU A 211 21.33 15.51 3.49
CA GLU A 211 22.19 14.31 3.40
C GLU A 211 22.85 14.19 2.01
N ALA A 212 22.12 14.52 0.95
CA ALA A 212 22.68 14.52 -0.41
C ALA A 212 23.80 15.59 -0.57
N CYS A 213 23.59 16.80 -0.04
CA CYS A 213 24.62 17.83 -0.04
C CYS A 213 25.85 17.41 0.77
N PHE A 214 25.65 16.80 1.94
CA PHE A 214 26.74 16.27 2.76
C PHE A 214 27.52 15.18 1.99
N GLY A 215 26.83 14.25 1.35
CA GLY A 215 27.45 13.19 0.54
C GLY A 215 28.24 13.73 -0.67
N LEU A 216 27.91 14.93 -1.16
CA LEU A 216 28.64 15.65 -2.20
C LEU A 216 29.80 16.50 -1.65
N ASN A 217 30.06 16.46 -0.34
CA ASN A 217 30.99 17.34 0.39
C ASN A 217 30.65 18.85 0.28
N ASP A 218 29.41 19.17 -0.09
CA ASP A 218 28.89 20.54 -0.13
C ASP A 218 28.30 20.89 1.26
N TYR A 219 29.21 20.99 2.26
CA TYR A 219 28.83 21.16 3.66
C TYR A 219 28.09 22.47 3.91
N GLN A 220 28.42 23.51 3.17
CA GLN A 220 27.73 24.80 3.29
C GLN A 220 26.27 24.69 2.83
N ALA A 221 26.01 23.97 1.74
CA ALA A 221 24.66 23.75 1.23
C ALA A 221 23.86 22.70 2.04
N ALA A 222 24.55 21.85 2.81
CA ALA A 222 23.90 20.85 3.67
C ALA A 222 23.25 21.47 4.91
N ILE A 223 23.80 22.56 5.43
CA ILE A 223 23.36 23.17 6.71
C ILE A 223 21.89 23.61 6.68
N PRO A 224 21.43 24.47 5.75
CA PRO A 224 20.06 24.98 5.84
C PRO A 224 18.97 23.89 5.80
N PRO A 225 18.99 22.89 4.89
CA PRO A 225 17.97 21.86 4.88
C PRO A 225 18.04 20.94 6.12
N LEU A 226 19.22 20.63 6.65
CA LEU A 226 19.34 19.84 7.88
C LEU A 226 18.89 20.60 9.13
N GLU A 227 19.09 21.93 9.20
CA GLU A 227 18.51 22.77 10.25
C GLU A 227 16.98 22.74 10.20
N ARG A 228 16.37 22.96 9.02
CA ARG A 228 14.92 22.92 8.87
C ARG A 228 14.33 21.54 9.22
N TYR A 229 14.98 20.45 8.81
CA TYR A 229 14.60 19.11 9.23
C TYR A 229 14.62 18.98 10.76
N ARG A 230 15.73 19.32 11.41
CA ARG A 230 15.89 19.24 12.86
C ARG A 230 14.81 20.02 13.61
N GLU A 231 14.47 21.23 13.14
CA GLU A 231 13.48 22.11 13.76
C GLU A 231 12.04 21.62 13.54
N SER A 232 11.80 20.86 12.48
CA SER A 232 10.45 20.39 12.08
C SER A 232 10.05 19.07 12.71
N VAL A 233 10.97 18.33 13.35
CA VAL A 233 10.69 17.01 13.93
C VAL A 233 10.99 16.99 15.42
N SER A 234 10.12 16.35 16.20
CA SER A 234 10.30 16.23 17.65
C SER A 234 11.48 15.33 18.05
N HIS A 235 11.79 14.34 17.22
CA HIS A 235 12.85 13.36 17.45
C HIS A 235 13.71 13.21 16.19
N PRO A 236 14.72 14.09 15.99
CA PRO A 236 15.62 14.00 14.85
C PRO A 236 16.44 12.71 14.87
N GLN A 237 16.66 12.11 13.71
CA GLN A 237 17.48 10.91 13.59
C GLN A 237 18.95 11.23 13.83
N ARG A 238 19.72 10.27 14.36
CA ARG A 238 21.16 10.44 14.67
C ARG A 238 22.00 10.80 13.46
N LYS A 239 21.77 10.15 12.30
CA LYS A 239 22.57 10.37 11.10
C LYS A 239 22.46 11.81 10.58
N PRO A 240 21.28 12.41 10.36
CA PRO A 240 21.16 13.81 9.95
C PRO A 240 21.76 14.80 10.96
N LEU A 241 21.63 14.53 12.28
CA LEU A 241 22.29 15.36 13.30
C LEU A 241 23.82 15.28 13.23
N TYR A 242 24.36 14.09 13.01
CA TYR A 242 25.80 13.92 12.78
C TYR A 242 26.25 14.73 11.55
N GLU A 243 25.55 14.61 10.44
CA GLU A 243 25.89 15.27 9.19
C GLU A 243 25.77 16.80 9.31
N LEU A 244 24.76 17.30 10.05
CA LEU A 244 24.64 18.71 10.38
C LEU A 244 25.81 19.18 11.25
N GLY A 245 26.14 18.47 12.33
CA GLY A 245 27.26 18.80 13.21
C GLY A 245 28.60 18.81 12.49
N MET A 246 28.82 17.81 11.62
CA MET A 246 30.05 17.76 10.80
C MET A 246 30.07 18.84 9.72
N SER A 247 28.89 19.20 9.14
CA SER A 247 28.81 20.33 8.20
C SER A 247 29.21 21.64 8.87
N TYR A 248 28.76 21.90 10.10
CA TYR A 248 29.24 23.03 10.89
C TYR A 248 30.76 22.97 11.16
N TYR A 249 31.27 21.79 11.50
CA TYR A 249 32.72 21.63 11.75
C TYR A 249 33.55 21.97 10.51
N TYR A 250 33.20 21.40 9.36
CA TYR A 250 33.94 21.67 8.10
C TYR A 250 33.79 23.10 7.58
N THR A 251 32.74 23.81 8.00
CA THR A 251 32.55 25.24 7.66
C THR A 251 33.09 26.21 8.73
N GLY A 252 33.76 25.69 9.78
CA GLY A 252 34.40 26.49 10.81
C GLY A 252 33.45 27.01 11.91
N VAL A 253 32.20 26.55 11.97
CA VAL A 253 31.21 26.97 12.97
C VAL A 253 31.27 26.03 14.19
N TYR A 254 32.39 26.00 14.86
CA TYR A 254 32.72 24.99 15.89
C TYR A 254 31.78 24.97 17.10
N SER A 255 31.25 26.12 17.52
CA SER A 255 30.30 26.17 18.64
C SER A 255 28.99 25.44 18.32
N LYS A 256 28.43 25.64 17.11
CA LYS A 256 27.24 24.91 16.64
C LYS A 256 27.55 23.43 16.39
N ALA A 257 28.76 23.12 15.88
CA ALA A 257 29.20 21.73 15.68
C ALA A 257 29.19 20.97 17.02
N ALA A 258 29.82 21.51 18.06
CA ALA A 258 29.87 20.89 19.39
C ALA A 258 28.48 20.69 20.00
N ALA A 259 27.60 21.70 19.90
CA ALA A 259 26.24 21.63 20.42
C ALA A 259 25.41 20.52 19.70
N THR A 260 25.48 20.51 18.36
CA THR A 260 24.70 19.52 17.54
C THR A 260 25.22 18.10 17.73
N LEU A 261 26.53 17.89 17.79
CA LEU A 261 27.10 16.56 18.06
C LEU A 261 26.82 16.09 19.48
N GLY A 262 26.77 17.02 20.47
CA GLY A 262 26.33 16.73 21.84
C GLY A 262 24.86 16.29 21.90
N GLU A 263 23.98 16.97 21.17
CA GLU A 263 22.57 16.56 21.01
C GLU A 263 22.46 15.16 20.40
N MET A 264 23.18 14.89 19.29
CA MET A 264 23.22 13.56 18.65
C MET A 264 23.63 12.45 19.63
N ALA A 265 24.56 12.71 20.53
CA ALA A 265 25.03 11.74 21.52
C ALA A 265 23.94 11.36 22.53
N SER A 266 22.95 12.22 22.76
CA SER A 266 21.81 11.97 23.67
C SER A 266 20.61 11.26 23.00
N VAL A 267 20.62 11.10 21.68
CA VAL A 267 19.58 10.38 20.93
C VAL A 267 19.86 8.87 21.01
N HIS A 268 18.96 8.11 21.64
CA HIS A 268 19.06 6.65 21.83
C HIS A 268 18.40 5.87 20.69
#